data_143ede2d08f84083147c903744147630
#
_entry.id   143ede2d08f84083147c903744147630
#
_cell.length_a   1.000
_cell.length_b   1.000
_cell.length_c   1.000
_cell.angle_alpha   90.00
_cell.angle_beta   90.00
_cell.angle_gamma   90.00
#
_symmetry.space_group_name_H-M   'P 1'
#
loop_
_entity.id
_entity.type
_entity.pdbx_description
1 polymer ?
#
loop_
_entity_poly.entity_id
_entity_poly.type
_entity_poly.pdbx_seq_one_letter_code
_entity_poly.pdbx_strand_id
1 'polypeptide(L)'
;MDKMNPDIVIPVKGLPLGESSFRFEIGEPFFQAFENGQIKDADCSIRVRVVRHQTLLDIVCEIVGFVVVECDRCLEDLTLKVDTEPHLTVGFGTVDVDDAGVEDDVLVIDHTESELNLNQFVYDYICLSLPLVKVHPEGKCNPEMLRYITDNEGTETSAEGETSRPFEGLKELLKNKDN
;
A
#
# COMPACT_ATOMS: atom_id res chain seq x y z
N MET A 1 6.20 -24.94 16.82
CA MET A 1 5.55 -24.07 15.82
C MET A 1 5.40 -22.71 16.48
N ASP A 2 6.43 -21.88 16.35
CA ASP A 2 6.35 -20.50 16.82
C ASP A 2 5.26 -19.79 16.03
N LYS A 3 4.28 -19.23 16.75
CA LYS A 3 3.35 -18.29 16.16
C LYS A 3 4.19 -17.14 15.67
N MET A 4 4.34 -17.00 14.34
CA MET A 4 4.88 -15.78 13.75
C MET A 4 4.08 -14.62 14.35
N ASN A 5 4.75 -13.81 15.17
CA ASN A 5 4.14 -12.60 15.69
C ASN A 5 3.99 -11.66 14.48
N PRO A 6 2.78 -11.32 14.05
CA PRO A 6 2.60 -10.47 12.87
C PRO A 6 3.06 -9.03 13.10
N ASP A 7 3.44 -8.68 14.33
CA ASP A 7 3.76 -7.30 14.70
C ASP A 7 5.24 -6.97 14.50
N ILE A 8 5.48 -5.91 13.73
CA ILE A 8 6.80 -5.33 13.50
C ILE A 8 7.01 -4.24 14.57
N VAL A 9 7.51 -4.67 15.73
CA VAL A 9 7.71 -3.79 16.88
C VAL A 9 9.20 -3.70 17.21
N ILE A 10 9.69 -2.47 17.39
CA ILE A 10 11.07 -2.17 17.74
C ILE A 10 11.12 -1.57 19.13
N PRO A 11 11.97 -2.08 20.05
CA PRO A 11 12.17 -1.46 21.35
C PRO A 11 12.91 -0.13 21.17
N VAL A 12 12.29 0.98 21.56
CA VAL A 12 12.89 2.32 21.51
C VAL A 12 13.74 2.58 22.74
N LYS A 13 13.21 2.19 23.92
CA LYS A 13 13.96 2.25 25.17
C LYS A 13 14.98 1.12 25.23
N GLY A 14 16.25 1.50 25.42
CA GLY A 14 17.33 0.51 25.53
C GLY A 14 18.11 0.29 24.23
N LEU A 15 17.73 0.90 23.10
CA LEU A 15 18.59 0.93 21.93
C LEU A 15 19.90 1.66 22.27
N PRO A 16 21.08 1.09 21.95
CA PRO A 16 22.35 1.78 22.07
C PRO A 16 22.41 2.93 21.05
N LEU A 17 23.21 3.94 21.31
CA LEU A 17 23.58 4.93 20.30
C LEU A 17 24.30 4.25 19.14
N GLY A 18 23.97 4.65 17.92
CA GLY A 18 24.49 4.06 16.69
C GLY A 18 23.53 3.07 16.05
N GLU A 19 24.06 2.13 15.29
CA GLU A 19 23.28 1.25 14.43
C GLU A 19 22.82 -0.02 15.15
N SER A 20 21.53 -0.37 14.93
CA SER A 20 20.91 -1.63 15.31
C SER A 20 20.13 -2.21 14.14
N SER A 21 19.99 -3.52 14.07
CA SER A 21 19.27 -4.19 12.98
C SER A 21 18.33 -5.25 13.51
N PHE A 22 17.12 -5.28 12.95
CA PHE A 22 16.07 -6.25 13.28
C PHE A 22 15.61 -6.95 12.00
N ARG A 23 15.11 -8.18 12.12
CA ARG A 23 14.53 -8.92 11.00
C ARG A 23 13.17 -9.44 11.38
N PHE A 24 12.25 -9.32 10.42
CA PHE A 24 10.89 -9.81 10.55
C PHE A 24 10.51 -10.54 9.27
N GLU A 25 9.61 -11.50 9.41
CA GLU A 25 8.98 -12.18 8.27
C GLU A 25 7.49 -12.01 8.41
N ILE A 26 6.84 -11.59 7.35
CA ILE A 26 5.41 -11.37 7.31
C ILE A 26 4.77 -12.18 6.19
N GLY A 27 3.57 -12.66 6.44
CA GLY A 27 2.76 -13.42 5.51
C GLY A 27 1.30 -12.99 5.56
N GLU A 28 0.42 -13.85 5.07
CA GLU A 28 -1.04 -13.65 5.05
C GLU A 28 -1.61 -13.06 6.36
N PRO A 29 -1.28 -13.58 7.58
CA PRO A 29 -1.86 -13.09 8.83
C PRO A 29 -1.59 -11.62 9.12
N PHE A 30 -0.45 -11.08 8.64
CA PHE A 30 -0.14 -9.67 8.78
C PHE A 30 -1.11 -8.80 7.99
N PHE A 31 -1.39 -9.17 6.74
CA PHE A 31 -2.29 -8.41 5.87
C PHE A 31 -3.76 -8.57 6.25
N GLN A 32 -4.14 -9.71 6.81
CA GLN A 32 -5.50 -9.92 7.33
C GLN A 32 -5.85 -9.03 8.53
N ALA A 33 -4.85 -8.53 9.27
CA ALA A 33 -5.07 -7.58 10.36
C ALA A 33 -5.51 -6.19 9.85
N PHE A 34 -5.28 -5.88 8.59
CA PHE A 34 -5.76 -4.67 7.93
C PHE A 34 -7.07 -4.98 7.19
N GLU A 35 -8.09 -4.16 7.37
CA GLU A 35 -9.42 -4.34 6.75
C GLU A 35 -9.42 -4.20 5.21
N ASN A 36 -8.24 -4.08 4.61
CA ASN A 36 -8.05 -3.90 3.17
C ASN A 36 -7.71 -5.24 2.51
N GLY A 37 -8.69 -5.83 1.81
CA GLY A 37 -8.56 -7.11 1.12
C GLY A 37 -7.77 -7.11 -0.20
N GLN A 38 -6.89 -6.14 -0.45
CA GLN A 38 -6.12 -6.08 -1.71
C GLN A 38 -5.04 -7.16 -1.81
N ILE A 39 -4.42 -7.51 -0.70
CA ILE A 39 -3.37 -8.54 -0.62
C ILE A 39 -3.97 -9.79 0.01
N LYS A 40 -4.06 -10.86 -0.77
CA LYS A 40 -4.65 -12.14 -0.35
C LYS A 40 -3.66 -13.00 0.41
N ASP A 41 -2.40 -12.98 0.00
CA ASP A 41 -1.31 -13.77 0.59
C ASP A 41 0.01 -13.04 0.38
N ALA A 42 1.02 -13.35 1.18
CA ALA A 42 2.34 -12.75 1.08
C ALA A 42 3.42 -13.62 1.70
N ASP A 43 4.63 -13.44 1.20
CA ASP A 43 5.87 -13.96 1.78
C ASP A 43 6.95 -12.88 1.63
N CYS A 44 7.12 -12.06 2.67
CA CYS A 44 8.04 -10.93 2.65
C CYS A 44 8.98 -10.98 3.86
N SER A 45 10.26 -10.76 3.59
CA SER A 45 11.30 -10.54 4.58
C SER A 45 11.58 -9.06 4.72
N ILE A 46 11.62 -8.59 5.96
CA ILE A 46 11.84 -7.19 6.30
C ILE A 46 13.10 -7.09 7.15
N ARG A 47 14.04 -6.28 6.71
CA ARG A 47 15.20 -5.89 7.50
C ARG A 47 15.05 -4.42 7.89
N VAL A 48 14.95 -4.17 9.19
CA VAL A 48 14.87 -2.83 9.74
C VAL A 48 16.23 -2.45 10.30
N ARG A 49 16.85 -1.43 9.73
CA ARG A 49 18.06 -0.78 10.26
C ARG A 49 17.65 0.50 10.99
N VAL A 50 18.11 0.64 12.21
CA VAL A 50 17.82 1.79 13.05
C VAL A 50 19.13 2.43 13.44
N VAL A 51 19.31 3.70 13.13
CA VAL A 51 20.43 4.51 13.61
C VAL A 51 19.91 5.46 14.68
N ARG A 52 20.33 5.22 15.93
CA ARG A 52 19.93 6.07 17.05
C ARG A 52 20.90 7.23 17.22
N HIS A 53 20.35 8.42 17.07
CA HIS A 53 20.99 9.69 17.44
C HIS A 53 20.53 10.15 18.83
N GLN A 54 20.99 11.33 19.27
CA GLN A 54 20.63 11.85 20.60
C GLN A 54 19.15 12.23 20.70
N THR A 55 18.57 12.77 19.63
CA THR A 55 17.21 13.35 19.60
C THR A 55 16.28 12.68 18.59
N LEU A 56 16.80 11.81 17.73
CA LEU A 56 16.03 11.17 16.68
C LEU A 56 16.52 9.74 16.39
N LEU A 57 15.67 8.98 15.70
CA LEU A 57 16.00 7.67 15.12
C LEU A 57 15.82 7.76 13.60
N ASP A 58 16.82 7.35 12.86
CA ASP A 58 16.69 7.12 11.43
C ASP A 58 16.46 5.64 11.20
N ILE A 59 15.36 5.32 10.52
CA ILE A 59 14.90 3.96 10.28
C ILE A 59 14.84 3.72 8.78
N VAL A 60 15.46 2.64 8.36
CA VAL A 60 15.41 2.15 6.98
C VAL A 60 14.84 0.74 6.99
N CYS A 61 13.74 0.53 6.26
CA CYS A 61 13.09 -0.77 6.13
C CYS A 61 13.35 -1.36 4.74
N GLU A 62 14.24 -2.32 4.63
CA GLU A 62 14.44 -3.09 3.40
C GLU A 62 13.41 -4.22 3.34
N ILE A 63 12.47 -4.13 2.40
CA ILE A 63 11.34 -5.05 2.25
C ILE A 63 11.47 -5.79 0.93
N VAL A 64 11.64 -7.11 0.99
CA VAL A 64 11.82 -7.95 -0.19
C VAL A 64 10.94 -9.20 -0.08
N GLY A 65 10.22 -9.51 -1.15
CA GLY A 65 9.37 -10.71 -1.18
C GLY A 65 8.37 -10.73 -2.30
N PHE A 66 7.25 -11.39 -2.05
CA PHE A 66 6.14 -11.51 -2.99
C PHE A 66 4.82 -11.33 -2.26
N VAL A 67 3.87 -10.75 -2.98
CA VAL A 67 2.46 -10.66 -2.55
C VAL A 67 1.57 -11.24 -3.62
N VAL A 68 0.43 -11.78 -3.20
CA VAL A 68 -0.62 -12.27 -4.08
C VAL A 68 -1.79 -11.30 -4.04
N VAL A 69 -2.12 -10.78 -5.20
CA VAL A 69 -3.24 -9.84 -5.40
C VAL A 69 -4.19 -10.37 -6.46
N GLU A 70 -5.32 -9.71 -6.63
CA GLU A 70 -6.24 -10.02 -7.72
C GLU A 70 -5.82 -9.31 -9.01
N CYS A 71 -5.87 -10.03 -10.12
CA CYS A 71 -5.63 -9.45 -11.45
C CYS A 71 -6.81 -8.57 -11.86
N ASP A 72 -6.55 -7.30 -12.19
CA ASP A 72 -7.59 -6.33 -12.58
C ASP A 72 -8.34 -6.70 -13.87
N ARG A 73 -7.85 -7.69 -14.62
CA ARG A 73 -8.46 -8.11 -15.89
C ARG A 73 -9.24 -9.41 -15.78
N CYS A 74 -8.68 -10.46 -15.17
CA CYS A 74 -9.30 -11.79 -15.13
C CYS A 74 -9.72 -12.23 -13.73
N LEU A 75 -9.48 -11.39 -12.69
CA LEU A 75 -9.84 -11.63 -11.29
C LEU A 75 -9.17 -12.86 -10.65
N GLU A 76 -8.23 -13.49 -11.35
CA GLU A 76 -7.43 -14.57 -10.79
C GLU A 76 -6.23 -14.05 -10.01
N ASP A 77 -5.64 -14.92 -9.20
CA ASP A 77 -4.51 -14.59 -8.36
C ASP A 77 -3.26 -14.24 -9.19
N LEU A 78 -2.68 -13.10 -8.89
CA LEU A 78 -1.48 -12.56 -9.51
C LEU A 78 -0.39 -12.38 -8.45
N THR A 79 0.73 -13.07 -8.63
CA THR A 79 1.90 -12.88 -7.76
C THR A 79 2.75 -11.73 -8.27
N LEU A 80 2.98 -10.74 -7.40
CA LEU A 80 3.83 -9.58 -7.66
C LEU A 80 5.05 -9.58 -6.74
N LYS A 81 6.20 -9.19 -7.29
CA LYS A 81 7.42 -8.97 -6.51
C LYS A 81 7.32 -7.64 -5.77
N VAL A 82 7.71 -7.67 -4.50
CA VAL A 82 7.93 -6.47 -3.68
C VAL A 82 9.43 -6.31 -3.48
N ASP A 83 9.95 -5.10 -3.70
CA ASP A 83 11.35 -4.75 -3.51
C ASP A 83 11.42 -3.23 -3.29
N THR A 84 11.37 -2.82 -2.03
CA THR A 84 11.31 -1.40 -1.65
C THR A 84 12.10 -1.14 -0.38
N GLU A 85 12.63 0.07 -0.25
CA GLU A 85 13.47 0.50 0.88
C GLU A 85 12.98 1.86 1.41
N PRO A 86 11.82 1.90 2.11
CA PRO A 86 11.33 3.14 2.72
C PRO A 86 12.17 3.60 3.90
N HIS A 87 12.21 4.93 4.06
CA HIS A 87 12.91 5.63 5.12
C HIS A 87 11.91 6.34 6.03
N LEU A 88 12.17 6.33 7.33
CA LEU A 88 11.36 6.99 8.35
C LEU A 88 12.27 7.65 9.38
N THR A 89 12.09 8.93 9.61
CA THR A 89 12.73 9.64 10.71
C THR A 89 11.78 9.76 11.90
N VAL A 90 12.21 9.32 13.08
CA VAL A 90 11.40 9.37 14.31
C VAL A 90 12.03 10.35 15.29
N GLY A 91 11.29 11.42 15.59
CA GLY A 91 11.65 12.42 16.59
C GLY A 91 10.99 12.14 17.94
N PHE A 92 11.61 12.60 19.03
CA PHE A 92 11.06 12.49 20.38
C PHE A 92 10.52 13.83 20.87
N GLY A 93 9.27 13.85 21.34
CA GLY A 93 8.63 15.03 21.90
C GLY A 93 8.15 16.03 20.85
N THR A 94 8.18 17.32 21.18
CA THR A 94 7.83 18.39 20.23
C THR A 94 9.01 18.70 19.33
N VAL A 95 9.12 18.01 18.20
CA VAL A 95 10.09 18.38 17.16
C VAL A 95 9.38 19.35 16.22
N ASP A 96 9.93 20.56 16.06
CA ASP A 96 9.51 21.47 15.02
C ASP A 96 9.96 20.89 13.67
N VAL A 97 9.03 20.29 12.96
CA VAL A 97 9.26 19.56 11.69
C VAL A 97 9.83 20.49 10.61
N ASP A 98 9.54 21.79 10.72
CA ASP A 98 9.99 22.82 9.78
C ASP A 98 11.52 23.05 9.78
N ASP A 99 12.21 22.66 10.83
CA ASP A 99 13.66 22.94 11.01
C ASP A 99 14.55 21.73 10.66
N ALA A 100 13.97 20.56 10.44
CA ALA A 100 14.73 19.31 10.24
C ALA A 100 15.27 19.13 8.81
N GLY A 101 14.73 19.84 7.81
CA GLY A 101 15.17 19.76 6.41
C GLY A 101 15.10 18.32 5.83
N VAL A 102 14.26 17.48 6.39
CA VAL A 102 14.16 16.06 6.07
C VAL A 102 13.13 15.90 4.97
N GLU A 103 13.52 15.33 3.83
CA GLU A 103 12.62 14.99 2.71
C GLU A 103 11.83 13.68 2.99
N ASP A 104 12.11 13.00 4.11
CA ASP A 104 11.53 11.71 4.47
C ASP A 104 10.30 11.86 5.39
N ASP A 105 9.52 10.79 5.51
CA ASP A 105 8.39 10.73 6.45
C ASP A 105 8.90 10.95 7.87
N VAL A 106 8.30 11.92 8.58
CA VAL A 106 8.67 12.25 9.97
C VAL A 106 7.55 11.83 10.91
N LEU A 107 7.86 10.92 11.82
CA LEU A 107 6.97 10.51 12.91
C LEU A 107 7.46 11.09 14.23
N VAL A 108 6.57 11.72 14.97
CA VAL A 108 6.88 12.21 16.33
C VAL A 108 6.23 11.29 17.35
N ILE A 109 7.04 10.76 18.27
CA ILE A 109 6.57 9.90 19.37
C ILE A 109 6.85 10.55 20.72
N ASP A 110 6.05 10.17 21.73
CA ASP A 110 6.26 10.65 23.09
C ASP A 110 7.52 10.03 23.73
N HIS A 111 8.23 10.76 24.55
CA HIS A 111 9.40 10.28 25.30
C HIS A 111 9.07 9.09 26.24
N THR A 112 7.80 8.89 26.58
CA THR A 112 7.33 7.78 27.41
C THR A 112 7.20 6.48 26.64
N GLU A 113 7.09 6.53 25.31
CA GLU A 113 6.97 5.36 24.47
C GLU A 113 8.19 4.44 24.62
N SER A 114 7.94 3.16 24.82
CA SER A 114 8.99 2.15 24.99
C SER A 114 9.23 1.34 23.72
N GLU A 115 8.24 1.32 22.84
CA GLU A 115 8.20 0.50 21.64
C GLU A 115 7.64 1.33 20.47
N LEU A 116 8.14 1.07 19.29
CA LEU A 116 7.66 1.65 18.04
C LEU A 116 7.05 0.55 17.19
N ASN A 117 5.77 0.69 16.85
CA ASN A 117 5.07 -0.20 15.95
C ASN A 117 5.16 0.32 14.51
N LEU A 118 5.71 -0.48 13.61
CA LEU A 118 5.90 -0.16 12.20
C LEU A 118 4.90 -0.87 11.28
N ASN A 119 3.88 -1.54 11.81
CA ASN A 119 2.95 -2.31 10.98
C ASN A 119 2.29 -1.47 9.90
N GLN A 120 1.73 -0.30 10.26
CA GLN A 120 1.07 0.58 9.30
C GLN A 120 2.05 1.09 8.25
N PHE A 121 3.23 1.53 8.68
CA PHE A 121 4.27 2.03 7.79
C PHE A 121 4.68 0.98 6.74
N VAL A 122 4.98 -0.25 7.18
CA VAL A 122 5.35 -1.35 6.29
C VAL A 122 4.22 -1.71 5.34
N TYR A 123 2.99 -1.80 5.86
CA TYR A 123 1.81 -2.09 5.05
C TYR A 123 1.62 -1.05 3.94
N ASP A 124 1.68 0.23 4.27
CA ASP A 124 1.48 1.33 3.32
C ASP A 124 2.53 1.31 2.22
N TYR A 125 3.80 1.10 2.57
CA TYR A 125 4.88 1.05 1.58
C TYR A 125 4.86 -0.21 0.70
N ILE A 126 4.41 -1.34 1.20
CA ILE A 126 4.14 -2.51 0.36
C ILE A 126 3.03 -2.18 -0.64
N CYS A 127 1.91 -1.61 -0.20
CA CYS A 127 0.82 -1.22 -1.09
C CYS A 127 1.25 -0.19 -2.13
N LEU A 128 2.05 0.81 -1.75
CA LEU A 128 2.58 1.85 -2.64
C LEU A 128 3.57 1.29 -3.67
N SER A 129 4.29 0.20 -3.35
CA SER A 129 5.24 -0.44 -4.27
C SER A 129 4.55 -1.23 -5.38
N LEU A 130 3.26 -1.51 -5.24
CA LEU A 130 2.51 -2.27 -6.24
C LEU A 130 2.16 -1.38 -7.45
N PRO A 131 2.14 -1.95 -8.68
CA PRO A 131 1.73 -1.19 -9.85
C PRO A 131 0.26 -0.78 -9.76
N LEU A 132 -0.08 0.39 -10.31
CA LEU A 132 -1.46 0.89 -10.37
C LEU A 132 -2.39 -0.07 -11.13
N VAL A 133 -1.87 -0.75 -12.15
CA VAL A 133 -2.60 -1.74 -12.94
C VAL A 133 -1.95 -3.11 -12.70
N LYS A 134 -2.68 -3.98 -12.02
CA LYS A 134 -2.24 -5.32 -11.64
C LYS A 134 -2.81 -6.34 -12.62
N VAL A 135 -2.08 -6.65 -13.68
CA VAL A 135 -2.53 -7.58 -14.72
C VAL A 135 -1.48 -8.63 -15.03
N HIS A 136 -1.92 -9.83 -15.36
CA HIS A 136 -1.01 -10.87 -15.86
C HIS A 136 -0.30 -10.40 -17.13
N PRO A 137 0.92 -10.89 -17.38
CA PRO A 137 1.60 -10.71 -18.66
C PRO A 137 0.70 -11.13 -19.82
N GLU A 138 0.96 -10.54 -20.99
CA GLU A 138 0.16 -10.80 -22.19
C GLU A 138 -0.01 -12.29 -22.46
N GLY A 139 -1.26 -12.70 -22.71
CA GLY A 139 -1.63 -14.10 -22.99
C GLY A 139 -1.71 -15.02 -21.76
N LYS A 140 -1.47 -14.54 -20.54
CA LYS A 140 -1.53 -15.35 -19.31
C LYS A 140 -2.81 -15.18 -18.48
N CYS A 141 -3.67 -14.25 -18.84
CA CYS A 141 -4.99 -14.15 -18.22
C CYS A 141 -5.89 -15.32 -18.63
N ASN A 142 -6.80 -15.70 -17.75
CA ASN A 142 -7.80 -16.73 -18.04
C ASN A 142 -8.65 -16.35 -19.25
N PRO A 143 -8.61 -17.14 -20.34
CA PRO A 143 -9.33 -16.83 -21.58
C PRO A 143 -10.86 -16.84 -21.42
N GLU A 144 -11.38 -17.60 -20.45
CA GLU A 144 -12.83 -17.63 -20.20
C GLU A 144 -13.31 -16.30 -19.62
N MET A 145 -12.52 -15.72 -18.70
CA MET A 145 -12.84 -14.41 -18.12
C MET A 145 -12.66 -13.27 -19.14
N LEU A 146 -11.68 -13.40 -20.05
CA LEU A 146 -11.47 -12.40 -21.10
C LEU A 146 -12.63 -12.29 -22.08
N ARG A 147 -13.39 -13.37 -22.32
CA ARG A 147 -14.56 -13.33 -23.21
C ARG A 147 -15.62 -12.34 -22.74
N TYR A 148 -15.84 -12.25 -21.42
CA TYR A 148 -16.82 -11.30 -20.86
C TYR A 148 -16.41 -9.83 -21.06
N ILE A 149 -15.13 -9.55 -21.21
CA ILE A 149 -14.61 -8.20 -21.47
C ILE A 149 -14.74 -7.88 -22.97
N THR A 150 -14.34 -8.81 -23.85
CA THR A 150 -14.38 -8.62 -25.31
C THR A 150 -15.78 -8.61 -25.87
N ASP A 151 -16.72 -9.39 -25.31
CA ASP A 151 -18.11 -9.41 -25.76
C ASP A 151 -18.84 -8.08 -25.47
N ASN A 152 -18.37 -7.30 -24.47
CA ASN A 152 -18.90 -5.97 -24.18
C ASN A 152 -18.29 -4.84 -25.05
N GLU A 153 -17.12 -5.05 -25.67
CA GLU A 153 -16.55 -4.11 -26.64
C GLU A 153 -17.20 -4.23 -28.04
N GLY A 154 -17.95 -5.29 -28.28
CA GLY A 154 -18.55 -5.64 -29.59
C GLY A 154 -20.01 -5.22 -29.80
N THR A 155 -20.67 -4.56 -28.86
CA THR A 155 -22.03 -4.03 -29.05
C THR A 155 -22.03 -2.52 -29.27
N GLU A 156 -21.19 -2.02 -30.17
CA GLU A 156 -21.64 -0.93 -31.01
C GLU A 156 -22.64 -1.51 -32.03
N THR A 157 -23.84 -1.79 -31.56
CA THR A 157 -24.98 -1.90 -32.44
C THR A 157 -25.08 -0.57 -33.20
N SER A 158 -24.74 -0.64 -34.47
CA SER A 158 -25.19 0.31 -35.47
C SER A 158 -26.74 0.31 -35.49
N ALA A 159 -27.34 0.93 -34.50
CA ALA A 159 -28.69 1.41 -34.52
C ALA A 159 -28.60 2.87 -35.00
N GLU A 160 -28.69 3.01 -36.31
CA GLU A 160 -29.20 4.24 -36.93
C GLU A 160 -30.61 4.47 -36.35
N GLY A 161 -30.73 5.41 -35.44
CA GLY A 161 -32.03 5.80 -34.89
C GLY A 161 -31.92 6.29 -33.47
N GLU A 162 -32.01 7.63 -33.32
CA GLU A 162 -32.18 8.37 -32.08
C GLU A 162 -30.98 8.40 -31.13
N THR A 163 -30.15 9.42 -31.33
CA THR A 163 -29.21 9.92 -30.32
C THR A 163 -30.01 10.40 -29.11
N SER A 164 -30.37 9.48 -28.23
CA SER A 164 -30.80 9.79 -26.88
C SER A 164 -29.59 10.40 -26.15
N ARG A 165 -29.55 11.72 -26.08
CA ARG A 165 -28.56 12.45 -25.31
C ARG A 165 -28.98 12.34 -23.84
N PRO A 166 -28.28 11.53 -23.02
CA PRO A 166 -28.74 11.22 -21.65
C PRO A 166 -28.81 12.43 -20.73
N PHE A 167 -28.28 13.58 -21.16
CA PHE A 167 -28.25 14.82 -20.40
C PHE A 167 -29.16 15.95 -20.95
N GLU A 168 -30.00 15.66 -21.94
CA GLU A 168 -30.88 16.72 -22.53
C GLU A 168 -31.94 17.18 -21.53
N GLY A 169 -32.41 16.30 -20.65
CA GLY A 169 -33.33 16.62 -19.55
C GLY A 169 -32.75 17.56 -18.49
N LEU A 170 -31.41 17.61 -18.34
CA LEU A 170 -30.77 18.53 -17.40
C LEU A 170 -30.81 19.99 -17.87
N LYS A 171 -30.92 20.26 -19.18
CA LYS A 171 -31.05 21.60 -19.73
C LYS A 171 -32.37 22.26 -19.37
N GLU A 172 -33.45 21.48 -19.22
CA GLU A 172 -34.75 21.99 -18.81
C GLU A 172 -34.80 22.40 -17.34
N LEU A 173 -34.06 21.64 -16.47
CA LEU A 173 -33.95 21.96 -15.05
C LEU A 173 -33.18 23.25 -14.79
N LEU A 174 -32.20 23.56 -15.63
CA LEU A 174 -31.42 24.82 -15.52
C LEU A 174 -32.21 26.06 -15.97
N LYS A 175 -33.17 25.91 -16.90
CA LYS A 175 -34.00 27.04 -17.37
C LYS A 175 -35.08 27.46 -16.37
N ASN A 176 -35.47 26.61 -15.43
CA ASN A 176 -36.50 26.90 -14.44
C ASN A 176 -35.99 27.58 -13.17
N LYS A 177 -34.71 27.96 -13.10
CA LYS A 177 -34.10 28.58 -11.91
C LYS A 177 -33.96 30.12 -11.99
N ASP A 178 -34.31 30.70 -13.12
CA ASP A 178 -34.20 32.15 -13.37
C ASP A 178 -35.59 32.83 -13.52
N ASN A 179 -36.58 32.42 -12.70
CA ASN A 179 -37.87 33.13 -12.64
C ASN A 179 -38.32 33.30 -11.17
#